data_3e29c9666bbe1d37c305c13b99fed799
#
_entry.id   3e29c9666bbe1d37c305c13b99fed799
#
_cell.length_a   1.000
_cell.length_b   1.000
_cell.length_c   1.000
_cell.angle_alpha   90.00
_cell.angle_beta   90.00
_cell.angle_gamma   90.00
#
_symmetry.space_group_name_H-M   'P 1'
#
loop_
_entity.id
_entity.type
_entity.pdbx_description
1 polymer ?
#
loop_
_entity_poly.entity_id
_entity_poly.type
_entity_poly.pdbx_seq_one_letter_code
_entity_poly.pdbx_strand_id
1 'polypeptide(L)'
;LARMWAESEADLQRMAAGLQGDRQTRQAIVEQIVERSLLHVRNQLVGNRDSLLAEQALRLEALNNPALRELAKAHQRILSTGVAHFFEVLGSRQPEEDAQLFTSIILRMEYQGLLAGLENIDVDETRGILRRYLYLVTGL
;
A
#
# COMPACT_ATOMS: atom_id res chain seq x y z
N LEU A 1 2.32 -2.98 6.04
CA LEU A 1 2.56 -2.58 4.66
C LEU A 1 4.01 -2.82 4.22
N ALA A 2 4.98 -2.40 5.05
CA ALA A 2 6.39 -2.66 4.76
C ALA A 2 6.70 -4.16 4.63
N ARG A 3 6.07 -5.02 5.44
CA ARG A 3 6.25 -6.47 5.35
C ARG A 3 5.80 -7.07 4.04
N MET A 4 4.70 -6.55 3.48
CA MET A 4 4.17 -7.01 2.21
C MET A 4 5.19 -6.80 1.09
N TRP A 5 5.91 -5.69 1.14
CA TRP A 5 6.88 -5.31 0.13
C TRP A 5 8.30 -5.74 0.45
N ALA A 6 8.56 -6.22 1.68
CA ALA A 6 9.85 -6.76 2.10
C ALA A 6 10.03 -8.22 1.65
N GLU A 7 9.21 -8.73 0.75
CA GLU A 7 9.47 -9.98 0.06
C GLU A 7 10.79 -9.86 -0.69
N SER A 8 11.38 -10.97 -1.04
CA SER A 8 12.76 -11.00 -1.52
C SER A 8 13.02 -9.94 -2.61
N GLU A 9 14.21 -9.37 -2.58
CA GLU A 9 14.69 -8.46 -3.63
C GLU A 9 14.56 -9.10 -5.01
N ALA A 10 14.69 -10.43 -5.10
CA ALA A 10 14.51 -11.17 -6.34
C ALA A 10 13.08 -11.04 -6.89
N ASP A 11 12.06 -11.03 -6.03
CA ASP A 11 10.67 -10.83 -6.45
C ASP A 11 10.45 -9.43 -7.01
N LEU A 12 11.01 -8.41 -6.35
CA LEU A 12 10.94 -7.04 -6.84
C LEU A 12 11.64 -6.90 -8.19
N GLN A 13 12.80 -7.51 -8.35
CA GLN A 13 13.54 -7.46 -9.62
C GLN A 13 12.79 -8.16 -10.74
N ARG A 14 12.11 -9.27 -10.46
CA ARG A 14 11.27 -9.95 -11.46
C ARG A 14 10.08 -9.08 -11.88
N MET A 15 9.43 -8.42 -10.92
CA MET A 15 8.35 -7.48 -11.22
C MET A 15 8.85 -6.33 -12.09
N ALA A 16 10.00 -5.75 -11.73
CA ALA A 16 10.60 -4.65 -12.48
C ALA A 16 10.93 -5.08 -13.90
N ALA A 17 11.52 -6.26 -14.08
CA ALA A 17 11.82 -6.81 -15.40
C ALA A 17 10.54 -7.02 -16.23
N GLY A 18 9.46 -7.50 -15.59
CA GLY A 18 8.16 -7.67 -16.25
C GLY A 18 7.57 -6.35 -16.73
N LEU A 19 7.79 -5.25 -15.99
CA LEU A 19 7.32 -3.92 -16.39
C LEU A 19 8.12 -3.32 -17.54
N GLN A 20 9.28 -3.88 -17.87
CA GLN A 20 10.06 -3.51 -19.05
C GLN A 20 9.67 -4.34 -20.28
N GLY A 21 8.80 -5.34 -20.11
CA GLY A 21 8.34 -6.20 -21.18
C GLY A 21 7.22 -5.60 -22.01
N ASP A 22 6.52 -6.46 -22.75
CA ASP A 22 5.39 -6.03 -23.56
C ASP A 22 4.21 -5.57 -22.69
N ARG A 23 3.20 -5.00 -23.33
CA ARG A 23 2.03 -4.46 -22.63
C ARG A 23 1.28 -5.53 -21.85
N GLN A 24 1.15 -6.73 -22.40
CA GLN A 24 0.45 -7.84 -21.76
C GLN A 24 1.15 -8.29 -20.48
N THR A 25 2.49 -8.42 -20.53
CA THR A 25 3.31 -8.76 -19.37
C THR A 25 3.22 -7.67 -18.30
N ARG A 26 3.28 -6.41 -18.70
CA ARG A 26 3.15 -5.28 -17.79
C ARG A 26 1.81 -5.26 -17.09
N GLN A 27 0.73 -5.50 -17.82
CA GLN A 27 -0.61 -5.59 -17.24
C GLN A 27 -0.71 -6.73 -16.23
N ALA A 28 -0.15 -7.90 -16.54
CA ALA A 28 -0.16 -9.04 -15.63
C ALA A 28 0.56 -8.71 -14.31
N ILE A 29 1.70 -8.01 -14.36
CA ILE A 29 2.43 -7.59 -13.16
C ILE A 29 1.62 -6.61 -12.33
N VAL A 30 0.99 -5.63 -12.97
CA VAL A 30 0.13 -4.65 -12.26
C VAL A 30 -1.04 -5.37 -11.58
N GLU A 31 -1.69 -6.30 -12.26
CA GLU A 31 -2.78 -7.06 -11.66
C GLU A 31 -2.32 -7.89 -10.46
N GLN A 32 -1.11 -8.43 -10.50
CA GLN A 32 -0.53 -9.14 -9.37
C GLN A 32 -0.34 -8.19 -8.17
N ILE A 33 0.14 -6.98 -8.40
CA ILE A 33 0.30 -5.97 -7.35
C ILE A 33 -1.05 -5.59 -6.76
N VAL A 34 -2.07 -5.41 -7.59
CA VAL A 34 -3.44 -5.12 -7.15
C VAL A 34 -3.95 -6.20 -6.21
N GLU A 35 -3.84 -7.47 -6.61
CA GLU A 35 -4.36 -8.58 -5.81
C GLU A 35 -3.58 -8.77 -4.50
N ARG A 36 -2.27 -8.57 -4.50
CA ARG A 36 -1.45 -8.60 -3.27
C ARG A 36 -1.86 -7.50 -2.31
N SER A 37 -2.14 -6.31 -2.82
CA SER A 37 -2.57 -5.18 -1.99
C SER A 37 -3.94 -5.44 -1.35
N LEU A 38 -4.88 -5.98 -2.11
CA LEU A 38 -6.19 -6.36 -1.59
C LEU A 38 -6.08 -7.44 -0.50
N LEU A 39 -5.23 -8.44 -0.72
CA LEU A 39 -5.00 -9.50 0.25
C LEU A 39 -4.39 -8.94 1.53
N HIS A 40 -3.45 -8.00 1.43
CA HIS A 40 -2.86 -7.34 2.58
C HIS A 40 -3.92 -6.62 3.43
N VAL A 41 -4.77 -5.81 2.80
CA VAL A 41 -5.84 -5.09 3.49
C VAL A 41 -6.79 -6.07 4.18
N ARG A 42 -7.18 -7.12 3.47
CA ARG A 42 -8.05 -8.15 4.04
C ARG A 42 -7.43 -8.81 5.26
N ASN A 43 -6.14 -9.17 5.18
CA ASN A 43 -5.44 -9.83 6.30
C ASN A 43 -5.34 -8.91 7.51
N GLN A 44 -5.15 -7.61 7.30
CA GLN A 44 -5.16 -6.63 8.38
C GLN A 44 -6.53 -6.53 9.05
N LEU A 45 -7.61 -6.54 8.26
CA LEU A 45 -8.96 -6.43 8.79
C LEU A 45 -9.45 -7.70 9.48
N VAL A 46 -9.02 -8.88 9.04
CA VAL A 46 -9.45 -10.16 9.61
C VAL A 46 -8.53 -10.61 10.73
N GLY A 47 -7.22 -10.67 10.48
CA GLY A 47 -6.27 -11.27 11.42
C GLY A 47 -5.64 -10.28 12.41
N ASN A 48 -5.61 -9.00 12.08
CA ASN A 48 -4.93 -7.96 12.84
C ASN A 48 -5.84 -6.78 13.18
N ARG A 49 -7.14 -7.02 13.28
CA ARG A 49 -8.13 -5.96 13.49
C ARG A 49 -7.85 -5.14 14.73
N ASP A 50 -7.53 -5.78 15.85
CA ASP A 50 -7.26 -5.08 17.11
C ASP A 50 -6.01 -4.21 17.01
N SER A 51 -4.96 -4.72 16.36
CA SER A 51 -3.73 -3.94 16.11
C SER A 51 -4.02 -2.75 15.20
N LEU A 52 -4.85 -2.93 14.18
CA LEU A 52 -5.22 -1.86 13.27
C LEU A 52 -6.03 -0.77 13.97
N LEU A 53 -6.97 -1.16 14.86
CA LEU A 53 -7.73 -0.22 15.68
C LEU A 53 -6.83 0.57 16.63
N ALA A 54 -5.86 -0.12 17.27
CA ALA A 54 -4.88 0.53 18.15
C ALA A 54 -4.03 1.53 17.39
N GLU A 55 -3.63 1.20 16.17
CA GLU A 55 -2.87 2.09 15.29
C GLU A 55 -3.65 3.35 14.95
N GLN A 56 -4.95 3.22 14.63
CA GLN A 56 -5.81 4.37 14.38
C GLN A 56 -5.96 5.25 15.63
N ALA A 57 -6.10 4.65 16.80
CA ALA A 57 -6.20 5.38 18.06
C ALA A 57 -4.91 6.15 18.36
N LEU A 58 -3.74 5.54 18.12
CA LEU A 58 -2.45 6.21 18.29
C LEU A 58 -2.27 7.40 17.36
N ARG A 59 -2.75 7.31 16.13
CA ARG A 59 -2.70 8.42 15.17
C ARG A 59 -3.50 9.62 15.66
N LEU A 60 -4.69 9.36 16.20
CA LEU A 60 -5.54 10.43 16.77
C LEU A 60 -4.87 11.04 18.00
N GLU A 61 -4.37 10.22 18.91
CA GLU A 61 -3.69 10.69 20.12
C GLU A 61 -2.43 11.51 19.78
N ALA A 62 -1.70 11.13 18.75
CA ALA A 62 -0.50 11.83 18.31
C ALA A 62 -0.76 13.28 17.90
N LEU A 63 -1.99 13.61 17.51
CA LEU A 63 -2.36 14.99 17.17
C LEU A 63 -2.28 15.93 18.38
N ASN A 64 -2.50 15.40 19.59
CA ASN A 64 -2.55 16.16 20.84
C ASN A 64 -1.39 15.87 21.80
N ASN A 65 -0.53 14.92 21.48
CA ASN A 65 0.56 14.50 22.36
C ASN A 65 1.90 14.62 21.60
N PRO A 66 2.76 15.60 21.97
CA PRO A 66 4.03 15.84 21.26
C PRO A 66 4.96 14.64 21.21
N ALA A 67 5.04 13.85 22.30
CA ALA A 67 5.91 12.67 22.34
C ALA A 67 5.45 11.60 21.35
N LEU A 68 4.15 11.33 21.30
CA LEU A 68 3.56 10.38 20.35
C LEU A 68 3.66 10.90 18.93
N ARG A 69 3.58 12.21 18.73
CA ARG A 69 3.73 12.83 17.41
C ARG A 69 5.08 12.53 16.78
N GLU A 70 6.14 12.63 17.56
CA GLU A 70 7.49 12.33 17.08
C GLU A 70 7.66 10.84 16.73
N LEU A 71 7.10 9.94 17.54
CA LEU A 71 7.08 8.51 17.25
C LEU A 71 6.30 8.21 15.98
N ALA A 72 5.13 8.84 15.80
CA ALA A 72 4.30 8.66 14.61
C ALA A 72 5.02 9.13 13.35
N LYS A 73 5.70 10.28 13.42
CA LYS A 73 6.49 10.80 12.29
C LYS A 73 7.64 9.87 11.94
N ALA A 74 8.35 9.33 12.94
CA ALA A 74 9.45 8.41 12.72
C ALA A 74 8.97 7.12 12.05
N HIS A 75 7.85 6.56 12.51
CA HIS A 75 7.24 5.37 11.93
C HIS A 75 6.80 5.62 10.49
N GLN A 76 6.18 6.75 10.23
CA GLN A 76 5.75 7.14 8.89
C GLN A 76 6.94 7.27 7.93
N ARG A 77 8.06 7.83 8.37
CA ARG A 77 9.27 7.92 7.55
C ARG A 77 9.82 6.54 7.17
N ILE A 78 9.83 5.60 8.12
CA ILE A 78 10.29 4.24 7.86
C ILE A 78 9.41 3.55 6.81
N LEU A 79 8.09 3.66 6.95
CA LEU A 79 7.15 3.09 5.98
C LEU A 79 7.30 3.73 4.61
N SER A 80 7.38 5.05 4.55
CA SER A 80 7.54 5.79 3.29
C SER A 80 8.81 5.39 2.56
N THR A 81 9.93 5.21 3.29
CA THR A 81 11.20 4.80 2.70
C THR A 81 11.09 3.42 2.06
N GLY A 82 10.47 2.46 2.75
CA GLY A 82 10.29 1.10 2.23
C GLY A 82 9.41 1.07 0.97
N VAL A 83 8.30 1.78 0.99
CA VAL A 83 7.38 1.85 -0.15
C VAL A 83 8.00 2.61 -1.32
N ALA A 84 8.73 3.69 -1.04
CA ALA A 84 9.45 4.45 -2.07
C ALA A 84 10.51 3.59 -2.77
N HIS A 85 11.23 2.76 -2.03
CA HIS A 85 12.19 1.83 -2.61
C HIS A 85 11.50 0.86 -3.59
N PHE A 86 10.34 0.35 -3.23
CA PHE A 86 9.53 -0.50 -4.10
C PHE A 86 9.24 0.21 -5.43
N PHE A 87 8.75 1.45 -5.38
CA PHE A 87 8.44 2.23 -6.58
C PHE A 87 9.69 2.58 -7.38
N GLU A 88 10.82 2.82 -6.71
CA GLU A 88 12.10 3.06 -7.38
C GLU A 88 12.52 1.83 -8.19
N VAL A 89 12.44 0.63 -7.61
CA VAL A 89 12.77 -0.62 -8.29
C VAL A 89 11.85 -0.84 -9.50
N LEU A 90 10.57 -0.46 -9.40
CA LEU A 90 9.62 -0.57 -10.49
C LEU A 90 9.82 0.48 -11.60
N GLY A 91 10.76 1.39 -11.42
CA GLY A 91 11.09 2.37 -12.45
C GLY A 91 10.26 3.66 -12.38
N SER A 92 9.64 3.96 -11.26
CA SER A 92 8.93 5.22 -11.06
C SER A 92 9.90 6.41 -11.17
N ARG A 93 9.46 7.48 -11.81
CA ARG A 93 10.22 8.73 -11.88
C ARG A 93 10.07 9.58 -10.64
N GLN A 94 9.04 9.33 -9.85
CA GLN A 94 8.74 10.05 -8.62
C GLN A 94 8.37 9.05 -7.52
N PRO A 95 9.34 8.20 -7.09
CA PRO A 95 9.05 7.10 -6.18
C PRO A 95 8.53 7.56 -4.82
N GLU A 96 8.97 8.68 -4.31
CA GLU A 96 8.52 9.20 -3.02
C GLU A 96 7.06 9.66 -3.07
N GLU A 97 6.69 10.39 -4.11
CA GLU A 97 5.33 10.86 -4.31
C GLU A 97 4.37 9.69 -4.59
N ASP A 98 4.79 8.75 -5.42
CA ASP A 98 4.00 7.57 -5.71
C ASP A 98 3.80 6.71 -4.46
N ALA A 99 4.83 6.60 -3.62
CA ALA A 99 4.74 5.89 -2.34
C ALA A 99 3.72 6.54 -1.41
N GLN A 100 3.72 7.87 -1.31
CA GLN A 100 2.77 8.58 -0.46
C GLN A 100 1.34 8.40 -0.92
N LEU A 101 1.11 8.50 -2.24
CA LEU A 101 -0.22 8.31 -2.81
C LEU A 101 -0.71 6.87 -2.62
N PHE A 102 0.15 5.90 -2.87
CA PHE A 102 -0.19 4.49 -2.71
C PHE A 102 -0.53 4.17 -1.24
N THR A 103 0.31 4.64 -0.32
CA THR A 103 0.08 4.46 1.12
C THR A 103 -1.23 5.09 1.55
N SER A 104 -1.57 6.27 1.04
CA SER A 104 -2.84 6.95 1.32
C SER A 104 -4.04 6.11 0.86
N ILE A 105 -3.96 5.48 -0.30
CA ILE A 105 -5.01 4.60 -0.80
C ILE A 105 -5.20 3.40 0.13
N ILE A 106 -4.11 2.75 0.53
CA ILE A 106 -4.16 1.59 1.44
C ILE A 106 -4.77 1.99 2.79
N LEU A 107 -4.33 3.10 3.36
CA LEU A 107 -4.87 3.58 4.64
C LEU A 107 -6.36 3.89 4.55
N ARG A 108 -6.79 4.47 3.45
CA ARG A 108 -8.22 4.72 3.20
C ARG A 108 -9.01 3.42 3.17
N MET A 109 -8.49 2.40 2.50
CA MET A 109 -9.14 1.09 2.42
C MET A 109 -9.27 0.44 3.78
N GLU A 110 -8.21 0.50 4.59
CA GLU A 110 -8.22 -0.03 5.94
C GLU A 110 -9.26 0.69 6.81
N TYR A 111 -9.31 2.01 6.74
CA TYR A 111 -10.29 2.81 7.47
C TYR A 111 -11.72 2.48 7.04
N GLN A 112 -11.98 2.40 5.74
CA GLN A 112 -13.30 2.05 5.21
C GLN A 112 -13.72 0.65 5.65
N GLY A 113 -12.78 -0.29 5.67
CA GLY A 113 -13.03 -1.65 6.14
C GLY A 113 -13.37 -1.72 7.62
N LEU A 114 -12.70 -0.92 8.46
CA LEU A 114 -13.02 -0.83 9.87
C LEU A 114 -14.40 -0.20 10.11
N LEU A 115 -14.73 0.80 9.30
CA LEU A 115 -15.99 1.54 9.43
C LEU A 115 -17.20 0.70 8.99
N ALA A 116 -17.10 0.03 7.84
CA ALA A 116 -18.23 -0.68 7.22
C ALA A 116 -18.35 -2.13 7.68
N GLY A 117 -17.26 -2.73 8.16
CA GLY A 117 -17.17 -4.17 8.37
C GLY A 117 -16.73 -4.89 7.09
N LEU A 118 -16.01 -6.01 7.26
CA LEU A 118 -15.40 -6.72 6.14
C LEU A 118 -16.44 -7.21 5.12
N GLU A 119 -17.58 -7.69 5.59
CA GLU A 119 -18.66 -8.20 4.74
C GLU A 119 -19.36 -7.12 3.91
N ASN A 120 -19.13 -5.85 4.24
CA ASN A 120 -19.77 -4.71 3.56
C ASN A 120 -18.78 -3.94 2.67
N ILE A 121 -17.55 -4.43 2.50
CA ILE A 121 -16.56 -3.81 1.61
C ILE A 121 -16.92 -4.16 0.18
N ASP A 122 -16.98 -3.15 -0.68
CA ASP A 122 -17.06 -3.35 -2.12
C ASP A 122 -15.68 -3.65 -2.67
N VAL A 123 -15.36 -4.93 -2.82
CA VAL A 123 -14.05 -5.41 -3.29
C VAL A 123 -13.79 -4.95 -4.72
N ASP A 124 -14.82 -4.92 -5.56
CA ASP A 124 -14.67 -4.52 -6.97
C ASP A 124 -14.35 -3.03 -7.08
N GLU A 125 -14.99 -2.19 -6.28
CA GLU A 125 -14.67 -0.76 -6.21
C GLU A 125 -13.23 -0.54 -5.76
N THR A 126 -12.81 -1.23 -4.71
CA THR A 126 -11.47 -1.13 -4.15
C THR A 126 -10.42 -1.58 -5.18
N ARG A 127 -10.68 -2.69 -5.86
CA ARG A 127 -9.82 -3.19 -6.93
C ARG A 127 -9.70 -2.19 -8.07
N GLY A 128 -10.82 -1.57 -8.44
CA GLY A 128 -10.86 -0.56 -9.49
C GLY A 128 -10.02 0.67 -9.17
N ILE A 129 -10.04 1.13 -7.91
CA ILE A 129 -9.24 2.28 -7.47
C ILE A 129 -7.74 1.96 -7.56
N LEU A 130 -7.34 0.80 -7.03
CA LEU A 130 -5.93 0.36 -7.10
C LEU A 130 -5.46 0.19 -8.53
N ARG A 131 -6.27 -0.45 -9.35
CA ARG A 131 -5.94 -0.70 -10.76
C ARG A 131 -5.75 0.61 -11.51
N ARG A 132 -6.67 1.54 -11.36
CA ARG A 132 -6.56 2.85 -12.01
C ARG A 132 -5.29 3.57 -11.61
N TYR A 133 -5.00 3.61 -10.31
CA TYR A 133 -3.79 4.28 -9.82
C TYR A 133 -2.52 3.64 -10.38
N LEU A 134 -2.41 2.32 -10.27
CA LEU A 134 -1.21 1.61 -10.72
C LEU A 134 -1.02 1.69 -12.24
N TYR A 135 -2.11 1.69 -13.02
CA TYR A 135 -2.01 1.88 -14.46
C TYR A 135 -1.50 3.27 -14.79
N LEU A 136 -1.95 4.29 -14.06
CA LEU A 136 -1.48 5.66 -14.26
C LEU A 136 0.01 5.80 -13.97
N VAL A 137 0.49 5.27 -12.83
CA VAL A 137 1.90 5.42 -12.44
C VAL A 137 2.84 4.54 -13.26
N THR A 138 2.36 3.47 -13.86
CA THR A 138 3.17 2.61 -14.73
C THR A 138 3.05 2.93 -16.21
N GLY A 139 2.25 3.92 -16.57
CA GLY A 139 2.08 4.35 -17.96
C GLY A 139 1.23 3.40 -18.80
N LEU A 140 0.43 2.56 -18.16
CA LEU A 140 -0.53 1.70 -18.83
C LEU A 140 -1.90 2.40 -18.92
#